data_39ada19196effaf45082af1f681ca67c
#
_entry.id   39ada19196effaf45082af1f681ca67c
#
_cell.length_a   1.000
_cell.length_b   1.000
_cell.length_c   1.000
_cell.angle_alpha   90.00
_cell.angle_beta   90.00
_cell.angle_gamma   90.00
#
_symmetry.space_group_name_H-M   'P 1'
#
loop_
_entity.id
_entity.type
_entity.pdbx_description
1 polymer ?
#
loop_
_entity_poly.entity_id
_entity_poly.type
_entity_poly.pdbx_seq_one_letter_code
_entity_poly.pdbx_strand_id
1 'polypeptide(L)'
;MKKVSIMIVDDHTLIRETWSFLLGKNENFDVVAECGDGERAIELARDKRPDVVLLDINMAPMSGFDVLKMIRKYSPGSKIIGVSMHSQPAYAKKMLRLGAKGYVTKNSPRQEMLTAIAEVSRNQVYVCQEVKNILSEQMLNGDQVNPDINNLSDREMQIVRALKEGLSSKEIASELNISLKTVEVHRHNILKKLKLKNTVSLINFINSQAFDI
;
A
#
# COMPACT_ATOMS: atom_id res chain seq x y z
N MET A 1 -31.13 -0.94 -12.63
CA MET A 1 -30.06 -0.04 -12.13
C MET A 1 -28.79 -0.27 -12.95
N LYS A 2 -27.96 0.75 -13.21
CA LYS A 2 -26.66 0.56 -13.88
C LYS A 2 -25.75 -0.23 -12.95
N LYS A 3 -25.14 -1.31 -13.43
CA LYS A 3 -24.15 -2.07 -12.68
C LYS A 3 -22.89 -1.23 -12.43
N VAL A 4 -22.23 -1.44 -11.31
CA VAL A 4 -20.91 -0.84 -11.03
C VAL A 4 -19.87 -1.60 -11.83
N SER A 5 -19.17 -0.90 -12.74
CA SER A 5 -18.08 -1.48 -13.52
C SER A 5 -16.80 -1.58 -12.67
N ILE A 6 -16.22 -2.78 -12.65
CA ILE A 6 -15.06 -3.10 -11.79
C ILE A 6 -13.89 -3.56 -12.64
N MET A 7 -12.70 -3.08 -12.32
CA MET A 7 -11.45 -3.64 -12.82
C MET A 7 -10.69 -4.27 -11.66
N ILE A 8 -10.09 -5.46 -11.89
CA ILE A 8 -9.30 -6.20 -10.92
C ILE A 8 -7.85 -6.20 -11.36
N VAL A 9 -6.95 -5.77 -10.48
CA VAL A 9 -5.50 -5.70 -10.72
C VAL A 9 -4.79 -6.42 -9.58
N ASP A 10 -4.27 -7.62 -9.86
CA ASP A 10 -3.57 -8.47 -8.88
C ASP A 10 -2.64 -9.42 -9.64
N ASP A 11 -1.36 -9.50 -9.30
CA ASP A 11 -0.40 -10.39 -9.96
C ASP A 11 -0.59 -11.87 -9.56
N HIS A 12 -1.34 -12.13 -8.48
CA HIS A 12 -1.73 -13.49 -8.06
C HIS A 12 -2.93 -13.98 -8.86
N THR A 13 -2.69 -14.82 -9.85
CA THR A 13 -3.73 -15.34 -10.77
C THR A 13 -4.94 -15.93 -10.05
N LEU A 14 -4.73 -16.78 -9.04
CA LEU A 14 -5.82 -17.43 -8.32
C LEU A 14 -6.71 -16.42 -7.58
N ILE A 15 -6.12 -15.39 -6.97
CA ILE A 15 -6.87 -14.34 -6.27
C ILE A 15 -7.69 -13.53 -7.28
N ARG A 16 -7.07 -13.13 -8.38
CA ARG A 16 -7.70 -12.37 -9.46
C ARG A 16 -8.91 -13.13 -10.04
N GLU A 17 -8.72 -14.38 -10.45
CA GLU A 17 -9.78 -15.23 -10.99
C GLU A 17 -10.91 -15.49 -9.98
N THR A 18 -10.55 -15.70 -8.70
CA THR A 18 -11.54 -15.90 -7.63
C THR A 18 -12.44 -14.67 -7.48
N TRP A 19 -11.85 -13.47 -7.41
CA TRP A 19 -12.64 -12.25 -7.31
C TRP A 19 -13.44 -11.97 -8.58
N SER A 20 -12.87 -12.21 -9.76
CA SER A 20 -13.59 -12.09 -11.04
C SER A 20 -14.86 -12.96 -11.05
N PHE A 21 -14.72 -14.23 -10.66
CA PHE A 21 -15.85 -15.16 -10.56
C PHE A 21 -16.88 -14.74 -9.51
N LEU A 22 -16.44 -14.35 -8.31
CA LEU A 22 -17.34 -13.96 -7.22
C LEU A 22 -18.13 -12.68 -7.52
N LEU A 23 -17.45 -11.70 -8.12
CA LEU A 23 -18.06 -10.41 -8.47
C LEU A 23 -18.96 -10.55 -9.70
N GLY A 24 -18.58 -11.37 -10.69
CA GLY A 24 -19.40 -11.65 -11.89
C GLY A 24 -20.72 -12.34 -11.58
N LYS A 25 -20.86 -13.02 -10.44
CA LYS A 25 -22.13 -13.59 -9.97
C LYS A 25 -23.05 -12.58 -9.29
N ASN A 26 -22.58 -11.36 -9.01
CA ASN A 26 -23.38 -10.35 -8.33
C ASN A 26 -24.10 -9.47 -9.34
N GLU A 27 -25.41 -9.39 -9.23
CA GLU A 27 -26.26 -8.64 -10.19
C GLU A 27 -25.94 -7.13 -10.22
N ASN A 28 -25.35 -6.58 -9.19
CA ASN A 28 -25.01 -5.15 -9.08
C ASN A 28 -23.63 -4.80 -9.67
N PHE A 29 -22.82 -5.78 -10.02
CA PHE A 29 -21.44 -5.58 -10.46
C PHE A 29 -21.20 -6.13 -11.86
N ASP A 30 -20.22 -5.53 -12.55
CA ASP A 30 -19.77 -5.96 -13.86
C ASP A 30 -18.24 -5.87 -13.91
N VAL A 31 -17.56 -7.00 -14.06
CA VAL A 31 -16.08 -7.06 -14.17
C VAL A 31 -15.71 -6.78 -15.63
N VAL A 32 -15.31 -5.53 -15.90
CA VAL A 32 -15.05 -5.04 -17.27
C VAL A 32 -13.60 -5.25 -17.71
N ALA A 33 -12.69 -5.52 -16.78
CA ALA A 33 -11.29 -5.85 -17.06
C ALA A 33 -10.62 -6.53 -15.85
N GLU A 34 -9.60 -7.34 -16.14
CA GLU A 34 -8.69 -7.92 -15.17
C GLU A 34 -7.28 -8.01 -15.75
N CYS A 35 -6.26 -7.80 -14.93
CA CYS A 35 -4.85 -7.96 -15.31
C CYS A 35 -3.96 -8.18 -14.08
N GLY A 36 -2.77 -8.74 -14.31
CA GLY A 36 -1.74 -8.97 -13.28
C GLY A 36 -0.54 -8.04 -13.40
N ASP A 37 -0.61 -7.02 -14.25
CA ASP A 37 0.50 -6.15 -14.60
C ASP A 37 0.11 -4.68 -14.47
N GLY A 38 1.01 -3.87 -13.90
CA GLY A 38 0.75 -2.47 -13.60
C GLY A 38 0.64 -1.58 -14.84
N GLU A 39 1.45 -1.80 -15.87
CA GLU A 39 1.40 -1.01 -17.11
C GLU A 39 0.10 -1.30 -17.84
N ARG A 40 -0.24 -2.59 -17.96
CA ARG A 40 -1.49 -3.02 -18.54
C ARG A 40 -2.71 -2.49 -17.78
N ALA A 41 -2.62 -2.40 -16.46
CA ALA A 41 -3.69 -1.83 -15.63
C ALA A 41 -3.95 -0.36 -15.97
N ILE A 42 -2.90 0.43 -16.20
CA ILE A 42 -3.02 1.85 -16.57
C ILE A 42 -3.71 2.00 -17.93
N GLU A 43 -3.32 1.20 -18.93
CA GLU A 43 -3.95 1.20 -20.25
C GLU A 43 -5.44 0.86 -20.16
N LEU A 44 -5.77 -0.26 -19.48
CA LEU A 44 -7.14 -0.73 -19.31
C LEU A 44 -8.00 0.29 -18.55
N ALA A 45 -7.45 0.92 -17.51
CA ALA A 45 -8.18 1.95 -16.76
C ALA A 45 -8.52 3.17 -17.63
N ARG A 46 -7.58 3.61 -18.49
CA ARG A 46 -7.79 4.69 -19.44
C ARG A 46 -8.89 4.37 -20.46
N ASP A 47 -8.86 3.14 -21.00
CA ASP A 47 -9.73 2.73 -22.09
C ASP A 47 -11.14 2.34 -21.59
N LYS A 48 -11.22 1.58 -20.50
CA LYS A 48 -12.48 1.07 -19.93
C LYS A 48 -13.15 2.02 -18.96
N ARG A 49 -12.38 2.91 -18.32
CA ARG A 49 -12.88 3.87 -17.32
C ARG A 49 -13.80 3.22 -16.28
N PRO A 50 -13.32 2.20 -15.55
CA PRO A 50 -14.14 1.48 -14.57
C PRO A 50 -14.59 2.41 -13.45
N ASP A 51 -15.75 2.16 -12.86
CA ASP A 51 -16.25 2.90 -11.70
C ASP A 51 -15.36 2.65 -10.47
N VAL A 52 -14.91 1.38 -10.30
CA VAL A 52 -14.04 0.96 -9.18
C VAL A 52 -12.89 0.09 -9.70
N VAL A 53 -11.70 0.32 -9.17
CA VAL A 53 -10.50 -0.50 -9.39
C VAL A 53 -10.11 -1.18 -8.09
N LEU A 54 -10.10 -2.50 -8.05
CA LEU A 54 -9.47 -3.28 -6.99
C LEU A 54 -8.00 -3.43 -7.34
N LEU A 55 -7.12 -2.86 -6.55
CA LEU A 55 -5.69 -2.75 -6.87
C LEU A 55 -4.84 -3.40 -5.80
N ASP A 56 -4.16 -4.50 -6.14
CA ASP A 56 -3.12 -5.04 -5.26
C ASP A 56 -1.99 -4.02 -5.08
N ILE A 57 -1.53 -3.89 -3.85
CA ILE A 57 -0.45 -2.97 -3.49
C ILE A 57 0.92 -3.59 -3.80
N ASN A 58 1.05 -4.89 -3.60
CA ASN A 58 2.32 -5.62 -3.65
C ASN A 58 2.51 -6.32 -5.00
N MET A 59 2.63 -5.55 -6.07
CA MET A 59 2.93 -6.06 -7.41
C MET A 59 4.35 -5.70 -7.83
N ALA A 60 4.93 -6.50 -8.72
CA ALA A 60 6.21 -6.24 -9.36
C ALA A 60 6.06 -6.28 -10.90
N PRO A 61 6.85 -5.52 -11.68
CA PRO A 61 7.88 -4.57 -11.24
C PRO A 61 7.34 -3.22 -10.77
N MET A 62 6.07 -2.89 -11.04
CA MET A 62 5.45 -1.62 -10.66
C MET A 62 4.55 -1.81 -9.43
N SER A 63 4.83 -1.08 -8.36
CA SER A 63 4.03 -1.15 -7.13
C SER A 63 2.61 -0.61 -7.34
N GLY A 64 1.62 -1.16 -6.61
CA GLY A 64 0.26 -0.63 -6.66
C GLY A 64 0.14 0.84 -6.25
N PHE A 65 1.08 1.38 -5.48
CA PHE A 65 1.12 2.82 -5.19
C PHE A 65 1.42 3.66 -6.44
N ASP A 66 2.30 3.17 -7.32
CA ASP A 66 2.65 3.88 -8.55
C ASP A 66 1.56 3.72 -9.60
N VAL A 67 0.99 2.51 -9.72
CA VAL A 67 -0.19 2.26 -10.56
C VAL A 67 -1.35 3.18 -10.17
N LEU A 68 -1.62 3.33 -8.86
CA LEU A 68 -2.65 4.24 -8.35
C LEU A 68 -2.46 5.68 -8.85
N LYS A 69 -1.23 6.22 -8.73
CA LYS A 69 -0.92 7.59 -9.19
C LYS A 69 -1.21 7.76 -10.68
N MET A 70 -0.84 6.76 -11.48
CA MET A 70 -1.03 6.78 -12.92
C MET A 70 -2.51 6.62 -13.31
N ILE A 71 -3.26 5.70 -12.67
CA ILE A 71 -4.70 5.56 -12.91
C ILE A 71 -5.42 6.87 -12.57
N ARG A 72 -5.11 7.51 -11.46
CA ARG A 72 -5.71 8.80 -11.11
C ARG A 72 -5.44 9.89 -12.15
N LYS A 73 -4.29 9.85 -12.81
CA LYS A 73 -3.94 10.80 -13.88
C LYS A 73 -4.72 10.53 -15.17
N TYR A 74 -4.86 9.26 -15.56
CA TYR A 74 -5.42 8.89 -16.87
C TYR A 74 -6.91 8.49 -16.82
N SER A 75 -7.41 8.09 -15.65
CA SER A 75 -8.82 7.75 -15.41
C SER A 75 -9.31 8.38 -14.09
N PRO A 76 -9.40 9.71 -13.98
CA PRO A 76 -9.68 10.41 -12.72
C PRO A 76 -11.08 10.11 -12.15
N GLY A 77 -12.00 9.57 -12.95
CA GLY A 77 -13.32 9.12 -12.50
C GLY A 77 -13.32 7.78 -11.80
N SER A 78 -12.29 6.95 -12.02
CA SER A 78 -12.17 5.64 -11.38
C SER A 78 -11.76 5.77 -9.92
N LYS A 79 -12.49 5.11 -9.04
CA LYS A 79 -12.23 5.09 -7.60
C LYS A 79 -11.43 3.84 -7.27
N ILE A 80 -10.38 3.98 -6.48
CA ILE A 80 -9.43 2.89 -6.24
C ILE A 80 -9.60 2.36 -4.82
N ILE A 81 -9.70 1.04 -4.68
CA ILE A 81 -9.61 0.29 -3.44
C ILE A 81 -8.27 -0.44 -3.45
N GLY A 82 -7.38 -0.09 -2.52
CA GLY A 82 -6.15 -0.86 -2.29
C GLY A 82 -6.49 -2.20 -1.63
N VAL A 83 -5.97 -3.27 -2.19
CA VAL A 83 -6.10 -4.63 -1.66
C VAL A 83 -4.71 -5.11 -1.25
N SER A 84 -4.54 -5.70 -0.07
CA SER A 84 -3.20 -6.07 0.43
C SER A 84 -3.26 -7.21 1.44
N MET A 85 -2.16 -7.95 1.58
CA MET A 85 -1.97 -8.86 2.72
C MET A 85 -1.67 -8.12 4.02
N HIS A 86 -1.33 -6.83 3.96
CA HIS A 86 -0.91 -6.05 5.13
C HIS A 86 -2.10 -5.39 5.84
N SER A 87 -2.24 -5.64 7.14
CA SER A 87 -3.24 -5.00 8.01
C SER A 87 -2.71 -3.75 8.74
N GLN A 88 -1.41 -3.42 8.57
CA GLN A 88 -0.84 -2.25 9.23
C GLN A 88 -1.49 -0.94 8.71
N PRO A 89 -1.95 -0.07 9.62
CA PRO A 89 -2.60 1.20 9.27
C PRO A 89 -1.78 2.13 8.38
N ALA A 90 -0.46 2.00 8.40
CA ALA A 90 0.44 2.80 7.57
C ALA A 90 0.16 2.64 6.06
N TYR A 91 -0.10 1.40 5.60
CA TYR A 91 -0.44 1.14 4.21
C TYR A 91 -1.78 1.77 3.80
N ALA A 92 -2.80 1.61 4.65
CA ALA A 92 -4.10 2.22 4.43
C ALA A 92 -3.99 3.76 4.37
N LYS A 93 -3.28 4.36 5.34
CA LYS A 93 -3.02 5.82 5.36
C LYS A 93 -2.30 6.28 4.10
N LYS A 94 -1.27 5.55 3.63
CA LYS A 94 -0.52 5.87 2.42
C LYS A 94 -1.42 5.81 1.17
N MET A 95 -2.21 4.74 1.02
CA MET A 95 -3.16 4.59 -0.09
C MET A 95 -4.17 5.74 -0.13
N LEU A 96 -4.79 6.06 1.01
CA LEU A 96 -5.78 7.15 1.11
C LEU A 96 -5.14 8.52 0.81
N ARG A 97 -3.93 8.80 1.32
CA ARG A 97 -3.19 10.04 1.01
C ARG A 97 -2.88 10.18 -0.49
N LEU A 98 -2.56 9.09 -1.16
CA LEU A 98 -2.35 9.06 -2.61
C LEU A 98 -3.67 9.17 -3.40
N GLY A 99 -4.81 9.12 -2.71
CA GLY A 99 -6.15 9.37 -3.26
C GLY A 99 -6.96 8.12 -3.57
N ALA A 100 -6.58 6.95 -3.04
CA ALA A 100 -7.51 5.84 -2.98
C ALA A 100 -8.75 6.21 -2.16
N LYS A 101 -9.86 5.55 -2.45
CA LYS A 101 -11.13 5.69 -1.73
C LYS A 101 -11.40 4.51 -0.80
N GLY A 102 -10.63 3.43 -0.93
CA GLY A 102 -10.79 2.27 -0.06
C GLY A 102 -9.48 1.57 0.24
N TYR A 103 -9.50 0.79 1.32
CA TYR A 103 -8.47 -0.16 1.70
C TYR A 103 -9.08 -1.39 2.33
N VAL A 104 -8.75 -2.57 1.80
CA VAL A 104 -9.25 -3.86 2.27
C VAL A 104 -8.09 -4.86 2.31
N THR A 105 -8.01 -5.69 3.35
CA THR A 105 -7.02 -6.77 3.38
C THR A 105 -7.49 -7.97 2.54
N LYS A 106 -6.55 -8.73 1.97
CA LYS A 106 -6.86 -9.98 1.24
C LYS A 106 -7.48 -11.05 2.16
N ASN A 107 -7.32 -10.90 3.48
CA ASN A 107 -7.93 -11.76 4.51
C ASN A 107 -9.34 -11.31 4.92
N SER A 108 -9.80 -10.15 4.45
CA SER A 108 -11.14 -9.67 4.77
C SER A 108 -12.22 -10.62 4.25
N PRO A 109 -13.31 -10.80 5.00
CA PRO A 109 -14.45 -11.60 4.53
C PRO A 109 -14.99 -11.07 3.20
N ARG A 110 -15.49 -11.98 2.35
CA ARG A 110 -16.09 -11.61 1.06
C ARG A 110 -17.09 -10.47 1.19
N GLN A 111 -17.96 -10.53 2.20
CA GLN A 111 -19.00 -9.51 2.41
C GLN A 111 -18.42 -8.10 2.63
N GLU A 112 -17.26 -8.03 3.26
CA GLU A 112 -16.57 -6.75 3.48
C GLU A 112 -16.08 -6.13 2.17
N MET A 113 -15.54 -6.93 1.26
CA MET A 113 -15.16 -6.46 -0.08
C MET A 113 -16.38 -5.96 -0.87
N LEU A 114 -17.51 -6.69 -0.83
CA LEU A 114 -18.74 -6.26 -1.50
C LEU A 114 -19.25 -4.92 -0.94
N THR A 115 -19.20 -4.75 0.37
CA THR A 115 -19.53 -3.49 1.04
C THR A 115 -18.58 -2.36 0.64
N ALA A 116 -17.27 -2.63 0.63
CA ALA A 116 -16.25 -1.67 0.21
C ALA A 116 -16.51 -1.16 -1.23
N ILE A 117 -16.78 -2.07 -2.17
CA ILE A 117 -17.08 -1.71 -3.55
C ILE A 117 -18.35 -0.82 -3.62
N ALA A 118 -19.42 -1.21 -2.93
CA ALA A 118 -20.66 -0.46 -2.92
C ALA A 118 -20.49 0.95 -2.34
N GLU A 119 -19.80 1.11 -1.20
CA GLU A 119 -19.55 2.39 -0.56
C GLU A 119 -18.62 3.28 -1.41
N VAL A 120 -17.51 2.71 -1.89
CA VAL A 120 -16.56 3.44 -2.73
C VAL A 120 -17.20 3.86 -4.06
N SER A 121 -18.07 3.04 -4.66
CA SER A 121 -18.80 3.42 -5.88
C SER A 121 -19.65 4.68 -5.67
N ARG A 122 -20.16 4.90 -4.46
CA ARG A 122 -20.91 6.11 -4.04
C ARG A 122 -20.00 7.26 -3.56
N ASN A 123 -18.69 7.15 -3.82
CA ASN A 123 -17.67 8.13 -3.40
C ASN A 123 -17.43 8.22 -1.89
N GLN A 124 -17.87 7.23 -1.11
CA GLN A 124 -17.56 7.13 0.32
C GLN A 124 -16.16 6.54 0.50
N VAL A 125 -15.51 6.88 1.62
CA VAL A 125 -14.22 6.28 2.01
C VAL A 125 -14.48 5.02 2.82
N TYR A 126 -13.83 3.92 2.46
CA TYR A 126 -13.94 2.65 3.16
C TYR A 126 -12.59 2.12 3.63
N VAL A 127 -12.50 1.69 4.87
CA VAL A 127 -11.35 0.96 5.42
C VAL A 127 -11.89 -0.29 6.11
N CYS A 128 -11.26 -1.45 5.88
CA CYS A 128 -11.72 -2.71 6.46
C CYS A 128 -11.66 -2.70 8.00
N GLN A 129 -12.50 -3.54 8.61
CA GLN A 129 -12.68 -3.58 10.05
C GLN A 129 -11.40 -3.96 10.79
N GLU A 130 -10.60 -4.87 10.24
CA GLU A 130 -9.30 -5.26 10.80
C GLU A 130 -8.39 -4.04 11.01
N VAL A 131 -8.22 -3.20 9.99
CA VAL A 131 -7.40 -1.98 10.07
C VAL A 131 -8.00 -0.94 11.01
N LYS A 132 -9.33 -0.79 11.03
CA LYS A 132 -10.02 0.10 11.98
C LYS A 132 -9.80 -0.32 13.43
N ASN A 133 -9.86 -1.62 13.72
CA ASN A 133 -9.63 -2.15 15.07
C ASN A 133 -8.20 -1.83 15.53
N ILE A 134 -7.18 -2.07 14.68
CA ILE A 134 -5.79 -1.75 15.01
C ILE A 134 -5.62 -0.24 15.27
N LEU A 135 -6.26 0.61 14.46
CA LEU A 135 -6.23 2.07 14.67
C LEU A 135 -6.87 2.46 16.00
N SER A 136 -8.00 1.85 16.35
CA SER A 136 -8.71 2.12 17.61
C SER A 136 -7.88 1.68 18.81
N GLU A 137 -7.26 0.50 18.76
CA GLU A 137 -6.36 0.00 19.81
C GLU A 137 -5.15 0.92 19.99
N GLN A 138 -4.57 1.43 18.89
CA GLN A 138 -3.47 2.40 18.94
C GLN A 138 -3.89 3.71 19.60
N MET A 139 -5.12 4.18 19.37
CA MET A 139 -5.67 5.39 20.01
C MET A 139 -5.95 5.19 21.50
N LEU A 140 -6.46 4.01 21.90
CA LEU A 140 -6.78 3.69 23.29
C LEU A 140 -5.54 3.48 24.16
N ASN A 141 -4.50 2.88 23.59
CA ASN A 141 -3.26 2.59 24.32
C ASN A 141 -2.31 3.79 24.45
N GLY A 142 -2.77 5.00 24.06
CA GLY A 142 -2.03 6.26 24.12
C GLY A 142 -0.68 6.16 23.40
N ASP A 143 -0.45 7.01 22.43
CA ASP A 143 0.79 7.26 21.68
C ASP A 143 2.04 6.36 21.93
N GLN A 144 1.91 5.04 21.92
CA GLN A 144 2.99 4.21 21.42
C GLN A 144 2.99 4.39 19.90
N VAL A 145 3.56 5.50 19.48
CA VAL A 145 3.78 5.80 18.06
C VAL A 145 4.62 4.65 17.53
N ASN A 146 3.94 3.69 16.89
CA ASN A 146 4.67 2.66 16.14
C ASN A 146 5.60 3.38 15.16
N PRO A 147 6.87 3.01 15.13
CA PRO A 147 7.80 3.57 14.18
C PRO A 147 7.21 3.49 12.76
N ASP A 148 7.01 4.62 12.11
CA ASP A 148 6.49 4.64 10.73
C ASP A 148 7.62 4.99 9.77
N ILE A 149 8.07 3.99 9.02
CA ILE A 149 9.14 4.13 8.03
C ILE A 149 8.79 5.12 6.91
N ASN A 150 7.50 5.37 6.67
CA ASN A 150 7.05 6.36 5.69
C ASN A 150 7.34 7.82 6.11
N ASN A 151 7.76 8.05 7.35
CA ASN A 151 8.24 9.35 7.82
C ASN A 151 9.71 9.62 7.44
N LEU A 152 10.38 8.63 6.85
CA LEU A 152 11.76 8.78 6.38
C LEU A 152 11.79 9.46 5.01
N SER A 153 12.80 10.31 4.81
CA SER A 153 13.11 10.85 3.48
C SER A 153 13.72 9.77 2.59
N ASP A 154 13.75 10.01 1.27
CA ASP A 154 14.37 9.09 0.31
C ASP A 154 15.81 8.76 0.69
N ARG A 155 16.56 9.75 1.19
CA ARG A 155 17.95 9.58 1.63
C ARG A 155 18.07 8.72 2.88
N GLU A 156 17.18 8.91 3.84
CA GLU A 156 17.11 8.09 5.06
C GLU A 156 16.68 6.65 4.70
N MET A 157 15.79 6.49 3.71
CA MET A 157 15.38 5.18 3.22
C MET A 157 16.53 4.43 2.54
N GLN A 158 17.37 5.11 1.73
CA GLN A 158 18.58 4.51 1.15
C GLN A 158 19.51 3.96 2.24
N ILE A 159 19.70 4.73 3.31
CA ILE A 159 20.54 4.30 4.45
C ILE A 159 19.92 3.11 5.19
N VAL A 160 18.59 3.08 5.36
CA VAL A 160 17.89 1.94 5.97
C VAL A 160 18.06 0.68 5.14
N ARG A 161 17.98 0.75 3.80
CA ARG A 161 18.24 -0.37 2.90
C ARG A 161 19.65 -0.93 3.08
N ALA A 162 20.65 -0.06 3.00
CA ALA A 162 22.04 -0.46 3.17
C ALA A 162 22.32 -1.07 4.58
N LEU A 163 21.67 -0.56 5.63
CA LEU A 163 21.73 -1.17 6.96
C LEU A 163 21.08 -2.57 7.01
N LYS A 164 20.00 -2.79 6.28
CA LYS A 164 19.34 -4.10 6.15
C LYS A 164 20.26 -5.12 5.48
N GLU A 165 21.03 -4.68 4.48
CA GLU A 165 22.06 -5.48 3.80
C GLU A 165 23.30 -5.73 4.65
N GLY A 166 23.36 -5.15 5.85
CA GLY A 166 24.46 -5.35 6.80
C GLY A 166 25.65 -4.41 6.61
N LEU A 167 25.53 -3.38 5.76
CA LEU A 167 26.63 -2.44 5.51
C LEU A 167 26.93 -1.59 6.75
N SER A 168 28.24 -1.39 7.02
CA SER A 168 28.73 -0.47 8.03
C SER A 168 28.55 0.99 7.59
N SER A 169 28.58 1.93 8.53
CA SER A 169 28.48 3.37 8.21
C SER A 169 29.57 3.86 7.24
N LYS A 170 30.76 3.23 7.21
CA LYS A 170 31.83 3.56 6.26
C LYS A 170 31.50 3.09 4.86
N GLU A 171 30.98 1.88 4.73
CA GLU A 171 30.56 1.30 3.43
C GLU A 171 29.40 2.10 2.87
N ILE A 172 28.38 2.44 3.70
CA ILE A 172 27.26 3.30 3.31
C ILE A 172 27.75 4.67 2.84
N ALA A 173 28.72 5.26 3.52
CA ALA A 173 29.30 6.55 3.15
C ALA A 173 29.96 6.47 1.75
N SER A 174 30.70 5.38 1.48
CA SER A 174 31.33 5.12 0.18
C SER A 174 30.29 4.89 -0.92
N GLU A 175 29.32 4.02 -0.68
CA GLU A 175 28.30 3.64 -1.68
C GLU A 175 27.40 4.83 -2.06
N LEU A 176 27.00 5.62 -1.06
CA LEU A 176 26.13 6.76 -1.29
C LEU A 176 26.89 8.06 -1.63
N ASN A 177 28.24 8.00 -1.72
CA ASN A 177 29.13 9.12 -2.01
C ASN A 177 28.90 10.34 -1.10
N ILE A 178 28.89 10.10 0.23
CA ILE A 178 28.74 11.12 1.28
C ILE A 178 29.75 10.90 2.40
N SER A 179 29.91 11.90 3.28
CA SER A 179 30.81 11.75 4.41
C SER A 179 30.26 10.78 5.47
N LEU A 180 31.16 10.11 6.21
CA LEU A 180 30.78 9.28 7.34
C LEU A 180 29.93 10.07 8.36
N LYS A 181 30.30 11.33 8.61
CA LYS A 181 29.55 12.22 9.49
C LYS A 181 28.12 12.44 9.02
N THR A 182 27.92 12.56 7.71
CA THR A 182 26.58 12.70 7.10
C THR A 182 25.74 11.45 7.32
N VAL A 183 26.32 10.25 7.17
CA VAL A 183 25.65 8.99 7.48
C VAL A 183 25.21 8.92 8.93
N GLU A 184 26.09 9.32 9.86
CA GLU A 184 25.77 9.32 11.30
C GLU A 184 24.63 10.28 11.65
N VAL A 185 24.62 11.47 11.04
CA VAL A 185 23.51 12.43 11.19
C VAL A 185 22.18 11.83 10.67
N HIS A 186 22.20 11.22 9.52
CA HIS A 186 20.98 10.55 9.00
C HIS A 186 20.53 9.39 9.90
N ARG A 187 21.46 8.56 10.39
CA ARG A 187 21.13 7.48 11.34
C ARG A 187 20.50 8.02 12.62
N HIS A 188 21.04 9.12 13.17
CA HIS A 188 20.44 9.78 14.33
C HIS A 188 19.01 10.27 14.03
N ASN A 189 18.81 10.90 12.88
CA ASN A 189 17.48 11.38 12.44
C ASN A 189 16.50 10.23 12.23
N ILE A 190 16.93 9.11 11.63
CA ILE A 190 16.13 7.89 11.47
C ILE A 190 15.66 7.39 12.84
N LEU A 191 16.57 7.21 13.79
CA LEU A 191 16.23 6.75 15.14
C LEU A 191 15.24 7.70 15.83
N LYS A 192 15.44 9.01 15.70
CA LYS A 192 14.56 10.03 16.25
C LYS A 192 13.16 9.99 15.60
N LYS A 193 13.09 9.92 14.28
CA LYS A 193 11.81 9.86 13.51
C LYS A 193 11.02 8.59 13.80
N LEU A 194 11.72 7.47 13.93
CA LEU A 194 11.15 6.17 14.26
C LEU A 194 10.96 5.96 15.77
N LYS A 195 11.39 6.92 16.61
CA LYS A 195 11.37 6.83 18.09
C LYS A 195 12.05 5.55 18.62
N LEU A 196 13.12 5.11 17.97
CA LEU A 196 13.91 3.94 18.36
C LEU A 196 15.12 4.36 19.21
N LYS A 197 15.49 3.52 20.18
CA LYS A 197 16.54 3.85 21.14
C LYS A 197 17.97 3.70 20.60
N ASN A 198 18.16 2.76 19.66
CA ASN A 198 19.50 2.42 19.14
C ASN A 198 19.40 1.67 17.80
N THR A 199 20.55 1.43 17.18
CA THR A 199 20.67 0.73 15.90
C THR A 199 20.16 -0.73 15.95
N VAL A 200 20.34 -1.43 17.08
CA VAL A 200 19.83 -2.80 17.24
C VAL A 200 18.30 -2.81 17.17
N SER A 201 17.65 -1.86 17.85
CA SER A 201 16.20 -1.68 17.74
C SER A 201 15.76 -1.32 16.33
N LEU A 202 16.56 -0.56 15.57
CA LEU A 202 16.30 -0.24 14.18
C LEU A 202 16.39 -1.48 13.29
N ILE A 203 17.43 -2.29 13.43
CA ILE A 203 17.59 -3.53 12.67
C ILE A 203 16.46 -4.52 12.97
N ASN A 204 16.12 -4.70 14.25
CA ASN A 204 14.99 -5.55 14.65
C ASN A 204 13.68 -5.04 14.07
N PHE A 205 13.46 -3.74 14.08
CA PHE A 205 12.29 -3.11 13.47
C PHE A 205 12.24 -3.33 11.95
N ILE A 206 13.36 -3.14 11.24
CA ILE A 206 13.46 -3.39 9.79
C ILE A 206 13.17 -4.86 9.46
N ASN A 207 13.69 -5.80 10.26
CA ASN A 207 13.51 -7.23 10.04
C ASN A 207 12.09 -7.72 10.41
N SER A 208 11.42 -7.10 11.39
CA SER A 208 10.04 -7.43 11.77
C SER A 208 9.00 -6.89 10.78
N GLN A 209 9.37 -5.88 10.02
CA GLN A 209 8.56 -5.35 8.95
C GLN A 209 8.98 -6.12 7.68
N ALA A 210 8.12 -7.00 7.16
CA ALA A 210 8.33 -7.63 5.85
C ALA A 210 8.22 -6.55 4.75
N PHE A 211 9.16 -5.59 4.77
CA PHE A 211 9.32 -4.64 3.69
C PHE A 211 10.17 -5.31 2.62
N ASP A 212 9.58 -5.65 1.49
CA ASP A 212 10.28 -5.66 0.22
C ASP A 212 10.68 -4.21 -0.07
N ILE A 213 11.89 -3.89 0.43
CA ILE A 213 12.52 -2.60 0.21
C ILE A 213 13.44 -2.73 -1.00
#